data_73d1438ad1634f905a0e2685a1b789d3
#
_entry.id   73d1438ad1634f905a0e2685a1b789d3
#
_cell.length_a   1.000
_cell.length_b   1.000
_cell.length_c   1.000
_cell.angle_alpha   90.00
_cell.angle_beta   90.00
_cell.angle_gamma   90.00
#
_symmetry.space_group_name_H-M   'P 1'
#
loop_
_entity.id
_entity.type
_entity.pdbx_description
1 polymer ?
#
loop_
_entity_poly.entity_id
_entity_poly.type
_entity_poly.pdbx_seq_one_letter_code
_entity_poly.pdbx_strand_id
1 'polypeptide(L)'
;TRLINSRFVFIGAGGGSQPLLEKSGIPEGRGYGGFPVSGQWLRCTNPAVIARHQAKIYGKAAVGAPPMSVPHLDTRVIEGNRALLFGPYAGFSTRILKNGSVLDLPSSIKLNNILPMLKSGWDNLDLTKYLIEQVTQSADDRLEALREYFPLAQEEDWELEIAGQRVQVIKKDPELGGVLEFGTEIVAAADGSIAALLGASPGASTAVSI
;
A
#
# COMPACT_ATOMS: atom_id res chain seq x y z
N THR A 1 -29.96 -6.08 -3.81
CA THR A 1 -29.15 -6.87 -2.84
C THR A 1 -29.49 -8.34 -3.01
N ARG A 2 -28.48 -9.19 -3.10
CA ARG A 2 -28.65 -10.65 -3.21
C ARG A 2 -28.05 -11.29 -1.96
N LEU A 3 -28.83 -12.15 -1.29
CA LEU A 3 -28.37 -12.96 -0.16
C LEU A 3 -27.79 -14.29 -0.68
N ILE A 4 -26.61 -14.64 -0.21
CA ILE A 4 -25.95 -15.90 -0.51
C ILE A 4 -25.61 -16.58 0.82
N ASN A 5 -26.05 -17.83 0.99
CA ASN A 5 -25.68 -18.66 2.13
C ASN A 5 -24.45 -19.49 1.75
N SER A 6 -23.42 -19.46 2.60
CA SER A 6 -22.20 -20.25 2.42
C SER A 6 -21.74 -20.82 3.76
N ARG A 7 -20.96 -21.90 3.74
CA ARG A 7 -20.34 -22.48 4.94
C ARG A 7 -19.08 -21.73 5.35
N PHE A 8 -18.44 -21.05 4.39
CA PHE A 8 -17.20 -20.34 4.59
C PHE A 8 -17.15 -19.09 3.70
N VAL A 9 -16.62 -18.01 4.24
CA VAL A 9 -16.37 -16.76 3.52
C VAL A 9 -14.91 -16.39 3.63
N PHE A 10 -14.24 -16.18 2.48
CA PHE A 10 -12.90 -15.62 2.43
C PHE A 10 -12.97 -14.16 1.99
N ILE A 11 -12.43 -13.26 2.83
CA ILE A 11 -12.39 -11.83 2.56
C ILE A 11 -11.00 -11.49 1.99
N GLY A 12 -10.90 -11.37 0.67
CA GLY A 12 -9.69 -11.01 -0.07
C GLY A 12 -9.85 -9.70 -0.84
N ALA A 13 -10.35 -8.64 -0.20
CA ALA A 13 -10.74 -7.39 -0.83
C ALA A 13 -9.65 -6.29 -0.79
N GLY A 14 -8.39 -6.66 -0.58
CA GLY A 14 -7.27 -5.72 -0.46
C GLY A 14 -7.52 -4.70 0.66
N GLY A 15 -7.41 -3.40 0.38
CA GLY A 15 -7.72 -2.35 1.36
C GLY A 15 -9.14 -2.41 1.93
N GLY A 16 -10.09 -2.98 1.18
CA GLY A 16 -11.47 -3.19 1.64
C GLY A 16 -11.64 -4.36 2.62
N SER A 17 -10.62 -5.20 2.82
CA SER A 17 -10.74 -6.37 3.70
C SER A 17 -11.00 -5.99 5.15
N GLN A 18 -10.33 -4.96 5.67
CA GLN A 18 -10.51 -4.54 7.06
C GLN A 18 -11.95 -4.04 7.35
N PRO A 19 -12.55 -3.13 6.57
CA PRO A 19 -13.95 -2.74 6.79
C PRO A 19 -14.93 -3.91 6.68
N LEU A 20 -14.65 -4.91 5.84
CA LEU A 20 -15.48 -6.12 5.74
C LEU A 20 -15.30 -7.03 6.95
N LEU A 21 -14.09 -7.19 7.45
CA LEU A 21 -13.79 -7.90 8.69
C LEU A 21 -14.51 -7.28 9.88
N GLU A 22 -14.48 -5.95 10.00
CA GLU A 22 -15.25 -5.24 11.04
C GLU A 22 -16.74 -5.51 10.94
N LYS A 23 -17.31 -5.48 9.73
CA LYS A 23 -18.72 -5.76 9.48
C LYS A 23 -19.11 -7.21 9.78
N SER A 24 -18.18 -8.15 9.70
CA SER A 24 -18.43 -9.55 10.04
C SER A 24 -18.73 -9.75 11.52
N GLY A 25 -18.21 -8.85 12.38
CA GLY A 25 -18.43 -8.86 13.82
C GLY A 25 -17.70 -9.95 14.59
N ILE A 26 -16.82 -10.73 13.93
CA ILE A 26 -16.06 -11.78 14.63
C ILE A 26 -15.15 -11.18 15.71
N PRO A 27 -15.05 -11.83 16.89
CA PRO A 27 -14.23 -11.33 18.00
C PRO A 27 -12.76 -11.16 17.64
N GLU A 28 -12.22 -12.04 16.81
CA GLU A 28 -10.83 -12.08 16.37
C GLU A 28 -10.45 -10.87 15.53
N GLY A 29 -11.42 -10.20 14.90
CA GLY A 29 -11.21 -8.96 14.14
C GLY A 29 -11.05 -7.70 14.99
N ARG A 30 -11.21 -7.79 16.32
CA ARG A 30 -11.14 -6.62 17.22
C ARG A 30 -9.68 -6.16 17.45
N GLY A 31 -9.49 -4.84 17.44
CA GLY A 31 -8.18 -4.24 17.70
C GLY A 31 -7.28 -4.12 16.47
N TYR A 32 -7.77 -4.53 15.31
CA TYR A 32 -7.10 -4.26 14.04
C TYR A 32 -7.39 -2.84 13.56
N GLY A 33 -6.36 -2.21 13.00
CA GLY A 33 -6.42 -0.92 12.35
C GLY A 33 -5.68 -0.98 11.02
N GLY A 34 -5.82 0.05 10.21
CA GLY A 34 -5.13 0.16 8.94
C GLY A 34 -4.63 1.57 8.69
N PHE A 35 -3.43 1.67 8.12
CA PHE A 35 -2.85 2.92 7.71
C PHE A 35 -2.64 2.90 6.19
N PRO A 36 -3.39 3.69 5.42
CA PRO A 36 -3.27 3.70 3.97
C PRO A 36 -2.05 4.48 3.50
N VAL A 37 -1.22 3.81 2.71
CA VAL A 37 -0.07 4.41 2.02
C VAL A 37 -0.33 4.31 0.53
N SER A 38 -0.27 5.43 -0.19
CA SER A 38 -0.39 5.41 -1.64
C SER A 38 0.94 5.08 -2.31
N GLY A 39 0.89 4.31 -3.38
CA GLY A 39 2.01 4.15 -4.29
C GLY A 39 1.91 5.20 -5.40
N GLN A 40 2.97 5.98 -5.58
CA GLN A 40 3.08 6.98 -6.63
C GLN A 40 4.22 6.60 -7.58
N TRP A 41 4.04 6.91 -8.86
CA TRP A 41 4.99 6.61 -9.92
C TRP A 41 5.14 7.80 -10.84
N LEU A 42 6.35 8.03 -11.34
CA LEU A 42 6.52 8.81 -12.55
C LEU A 42 6.22 7.89 -13.74
N ARG A 43 5.30 8.31 -14.59
CA ARG A 43 4.85 7.59 -15.78
C ARG A 43 5.22 8.34 -17.03
N CYS A 44 5.84 7.66 -17.99
CA CYS A 44 6.07 8.18 -19.33
C CYS A 44 5.31 7.35 -20.35
N THR A 45 4.57 8.05 -21.24
CA THR A 45 3.82 7.45 -22.35
C THR A 45 4.37 7.84 -23.71
N ASN A 46 5.43 8.67 -23.77
CA ASN A 46 6.08 9.08 -25.02
C ASN A 46 6.76 7.88 -25.71
N PRO A 47 6.31 7.46 -26.91
CA PRO A 47 6.84 6.29 -27.60
C PRO A 47 8.35 6.40 -27.91
N ALA A 48 8.85 7.62 -28.20
CA ALA A 48 10.26 7.85 -28.48
C ALA A 48 11.15 7.62 -27.25
N VAL A 49 10.63 7.94 -26.05
CA VAL A 49 11.31 7.69 -24.78
C VAL A 49 11.23 6.21 -24.42
N ILE A 50 10.05 5.60 -24.56
CA ILE A 50 9.81 4.18 -24.28
C ILE A 50 10.71 3.28 -25.13
N ALA A 51 10.92 3.63 -26.40
CA ALA A 51 11.78 2.85 -27.30
C ALA A 51 13.23 2.75 -26.82
N ARG A 52 13.68 3.67 -25.96
CA ARG A 52 15.06 3.74 -25.43
C ARG A 52 15.27 2.89 -24.18
N HIS A 53 14.21 2.35 -23.59
CA HIS A 53 14.28 1.52 -22.40
C HIS A 53 13.27 0.39 -22.45
N GLN A 54 13.75 -0.86 -22.42
CA GLN A 54 12.92 -2.07 -22.55
C GLN A 54 13.22 -3.09 -21.43
N ALA A 55 13.80 -2.65 -20.34
CA ALA A 55 14.21 -3.50 -19.24
C ALA A 55 13.44 -3.14 -17.96
N LYS A 56 13.67 -3.94 -16.93
CA LYS A 56 13.34 -3.62 -15.55
C LYS A 56 14.63 -3.49 -14.77
N ILE A 57 14.87 -2.29 -14.24
CA ILE A 57 16.07 -1.97 -13.46
C ILE A 57 15.64 -1.68 -12.03
N TYR A 58 16.21 -2.44 -11.09
CA TYR A 58 16.09 -2.17 -9.67
C TYR A 58 17.27 -1.39 -9.14
N GLY A 59 17.01 -0.38 -8.34
CA GLY A 59 18.02 0.29 -7.54
C GLY A 59 18.39 -0.49 -6.29
N LYS A 60 19.25 0.11 -5.51
CA LYS A 60 19.58 -0.35 -4.16
C LYS A 60 18.83 0.49 -3.15
N ALA A 61 18.26 -0.16 -2.13
CA ALA A 61 17.63 0.58 -1.04
C ALA A 61 18.66 1.49 -0.35
N ALA A 62 18.26 2.73 -0.05
CA ALA A 62 19.07 3.60 0.78
C ALA A 62 19.26 2.98 2.18
N VAL A 63 20.39 3.27 2.82
CA VAL A 63 20.66 2.78 4.18
C VAL A 63 19.59 3.32 5.13
N GLY A 64 18.91 2.42 5.85
CA GLY A 64 17.82 2.78 6.77
C GLY A 64 16.45 2.94 6.12
N ALA A 65 16.34 2.86 4.80
CA ALA A 65 15.04 2.91 4.13
C ALA A 65 14.26 1.59 4.28
N PRO A 66 12.91 1.63 4.36
CA PRO A 66 12.11 0.42 4.40
C PRO A 66 12.37 -0.45 3.16
N PRO A 67 12.37 -1.79 3.28
CA PRO A 67 12.65 -2.71 2.17
C PRO A 67 11.76 -2.52 0.93
N MET A 68 10.66 -1.82 1.09
CA MET A 68 9.61 -1.62 0.09
C MET A 68 9.82 -0.35 -0.76
N SER A 69 10.80 0.47 -0.41
CA SER A 69 11.09 1.76 -1.05
C SER A 69 12.21 1.67 -2.09
N VAL A 70 12.53 0.46 -2.56
CA VAL A 70 13.55 0.29 -3.61
C VAL A 70 13.02 0.87 -4.91
N PRO A 71 13.57 1.99 -5.40
CA PRO A 71 13.15 2.55 -6.67
C PRO A 71 13.53 1.62 -7.81
N HIS A 72 12.68 1.57 -8.81
CA HIS A 72 12.95 0.83 -10.03
C HIS A 72 12.32 1.52 -11.25
N LEU A 73 12.96 1.35 -12.39
CA LEU A 73 12.46 1.76 -13.70
C LEU A 73 11.97 0.54 -14.45
N ASP A 74 10.73 0.56 -14.90
CA ASP A 74 10.04 -0.61 -15.41
C ASP A 74 9.30 -0.28 -16.70
N THR A 75 9.48 -1.10 -17.73
CA THR A 75 8.64 -1.05 -18.93
C THR A 75 7.43 -1.94 -18.71
N ARG A 76 6.22 -1.37 -18.76
CA ARG A 76 4.96 -2.10 -18.58
C ARG A 76 4.00 -1.90 -19.73
N VAL A 77 3.10 -2.87 -19.86
CA VAL A 77 1.91 -2.74 -20.71
C VAL A 77 0.72 -2.47 -19.79
N ILE A 78 0.10 -1.31 -19.97
CA ILE A 78 -1.06 -0.87 -19.22
C ILE A 78 -2.17 -0.62 -20.21
N GLU A 79 -3.29 -1.35 -20.09
CA GLU A 79 -4.44 -1.25 -21.00
C GLU A 79 -4.04 -1.38 -22.50
N GLY A 80 -3.11 -2.29 -22.78
CA GLY A 80 -2.60 -2.54 -24.14
C GLY A 80 -1.51 -1.58 -24.61
N ASN A 81 -1.20 -0.53 -23.88
CA ASN A 81 -0.19 0.47 -24.23
C ASN A 81 1.08 0.31 -23.39
N ARG A 82 2.24 0.46 -24.02
CA ARG A 82 3.52 0.49 -23.30
C ARG A 82 3.69 1.81 -22.57
N ALA A 83 4.21 1.76 -21.36
CA ALA A 83 4.62 2.90 -20.57
C ALA A 83 5.89 2.57 -19.79
N LEU A 84 6.70 3.58 -19.48
CA LEU A 84 7.74 3.48 -18.45
C LEU A 84 7.15 3.95 -17.13
N LEU A 85 7.49 3.24 -16.06
CA LEU A 85 7.14 3.60 -14.69
C LEU A 85 8.41 3.65 -13.86
N PHE A 86 8.62 4.76 -13.14
CA PHE A 86 9.70 4.91 -12.19
C PHE A 86 9.14 5.18 -10.79
N GLY A 87 9.61 4.44 -9.80
CA GLY A 87 9.17 4.49 -8.41
C GLY A 87 9.34 3.13 -7.72
N PRO A 88 8.55 2.79 -6.71
CA PRO A 88 7.48 3.62 -6.14
C PRO A 88 7.97 4.75 -5.25
N TYR A 89 7.22 5.82 -5.22
CA TYR A 89 7.28 6.83 -4.17
C TYR A 89 6.12 6.58 -3.20
N ALA A 90 6.36 6.74 -1.92
CA ALA A 90 5.32 6.64 -0.93
C ALA A 90 4.54 7.97 -0.85
N GLY A 91 3.22 7.87 -0.78
CA GLY A 91 2.35 8.99 -0.52
C GLY A 91 1.40 8.67 0.63
N PHE A 92 0.89 9.69 1.29
CA PHE A 92 -0.16 9.54 2.28
C PHE A 92 -1.54 9.73 1.65
N SER A 93 -2.49 8.92 2.08
CA SER A 93 -3.89 9.07 1.70
C SER A 93 -4.78 8.69 2.88
N THR A 94 -5.88 9.42 3.07
CA THR A 94 -6.94 9.01 4.00
C THR A 94 -7.93 8.04 3.37
N ARG A 95 -7.83 7.83 2.05
CA ARG A 95 -8.63 6.84 1.31
C ARG A 95 -8.03 5.47 1.47
N ILE A 96 -8.82 4.49 1.79
CA ILE A 96 -8.41 3.07 1.89
C ILE A 96 -8.29 2.41 0.51
N LEU A 97 -9.07 2.89 -0.46
CA LEU A 97 -9.02 2.45 -1.86
C LEU A 97 -8.74 3.65 -2.78
N LYS A 98 -8.18 3.43 -3.97
CA LYS A 98 -7.88 4.49 -4.97
C LYS A 98 -9.09 5.41 -5.21
N ASN A 99 -10.27 4.81 -5.34
CA ASN A 99 -11.54 5.53 -5.56
C ASN A 99 -12.41 5.58 -4.30
N GLY A 100 -11.81 5.43 -3.11
CA GLY A 100 -12.49 5.50 -1.83
C GLY A 100 -12.80 6.94 -1.39
N SER A 101 -13.36 7.06 -0.19
CA SER A 101 -13.68 8.34 0.44
C SER A 101 -12.50 8.87 1.27
N VAL A 102 -12.35 10.18 1.35
CA VAL A 102 -11.42 10.83 2.29
C VAL A 102 -11.79 10.55 3.76
N LEU A 103 -13.00 10.09 4.02
CA LEU A 103 -13.47 9.70 5.34
C LEU A 103 -13.19 8.24 5.68
N ASP A 104 -12.59 7.46 4.78
CA ASP A 104 -12.35 6.02 5.02
C ASP A 104 -11.47 5.81 6.26
N LEU A 105 -10.31 6.47 6.33
CA LEU A 105 -9.42 6.35 7.49
C LEU A 105 -10.05 6.91 8.77
N PRO A 106 -10.60 8.14 8.82
CA PRO A 106 -11.27 8.63 10.02
C PRO A 106 -12.40 7.70 10.50
N SER A 107 -13.20 7.18 9.58
CA SER A 107 -14.31 6.28 9.92
C SER A 107 -13.89 4.89 10.38
N SER A 108 -12.66 4.46 10.05
CA SER A 108 -12.09 3.18 10.49
C SER A 108 -11.53 3.23 11.92
N ILE A 109 -11.35 4.43 12.49
CA ILE A 109 -10.85 4.60 13.86
C ILE A 109 -11.99 4.34 14.84
N LYS A 110 -11.81 3.37 15.74
CA LYS A 110 -12.77 2.95 16.75
C LYS A 110 -12.12 2.94 18.14
N LEU A 111 -12.94 2.87 19.17
CA LEU A 111 -12.45 2.78 20.55
C LEU A 111 -11.54 1.56 20.81
N ASN A 112 -11.74 0.49 20.05
CA ASN A 112 -10.97 -0.75 20.20
C ASN A 112 -9.63 -0.75 19.46
N ASN A 113 -9.41 0.15 18.49
CA ASN A 113 -8.18 0.20 17.70
C ASN A 113 -7.41 1.54 17.79
N ILE A 114 -8.00 2.60 18.38
CA ILE A 114 -7.35 3.91 18.47
C ILE A 114 -6.04 3.85 19.27
N LEU A 115 -6.02 3.15 20.41
CA LEU A 115 -4.81 3.02 21.22
C LEU A 115 -3.70 2.24 20.49
N PRO A 116 -3.95 1.06 19.90
CA PRO A 116 -2.99 0.38 19.03
C PRO A 116 -2.47 1.27 17.88
N MET A 117 -3.33 2.05 17.24
CA MET A 117 -2.93 2.93 16.14
C MET A 117 -2.02 4.07 16.61
N LEU A 118 -2.34 4.74 17.71
CA LEU A 118 -1.50 5.80 18.29
C LEU A 118 -0.15 5.26 18.77
N LYS A 119 -0.15 4.11 19.43
CA LYS A 119 1.07 3.47 19.92
C LYS A 119 1.97 3.05 18.77
N SER A 120 1.41 2.41 17.75
CA SER A 120 2.14 2.02 16.54
C SER A 120 2.75 3.24 15.83
N GLY A 121 2.01 4.36 15.73
CA GLY A 121 2.53 5.61 15.17
C GLY A 121 3.70 6.18 15.96
N TRP A 122 3.62 6.11 17.28
CA TRP A 122 4.69 6.58 18.17
C TRP A 122 5.94 5.71 18.08
N ASP A 123 5.78 4.40 18.06
CA ASP A 123 6.90 3.44 18.02
C ASP A 123 7.59 3.40 16.64
N ASN A 124 6.94 3.92 15.59
CA ASN A 124 7.46 3.97 14.22
C ASN A 124 7.67 5.42 13.73
N LEU A 125 8.22 6.29 14.57
CA LEU A 125 8.47 7.70 14.22
C LEU A 125 9.40 7.86 13.01
N ASP A 126 10.40 7.00 12.84
CA ASP A 126 11.31 7.03 11.70
C ASP A 126 10.57 6.75 10.39
N LEU A 127 9.64 5.76 10.40
CA LEU A 127 8.76 5.50 9.27
C LEU A 127 7.83 6.68 8.99
N THR A 128 7.28 7.29 10.04
CA THR A 128 6.41 8.45 9.92
C THR A 128 7.16 9.62 9.29
N LYS A 129 8.38 9.90 9.75
CA LYS A 129 9.26 10.92 9.17
C LYS A 129 9.57 10.63 7.70
N TYR A 130 9.97 9.39 7.38
CA TYR A 130 10.19 8.96 6.00
C TYR A 130 8.97 9.21 5.11
N LEU A 131 7.76 8.85 5.57
CA LEU A 131 6.54 9.07 4.81
C LEU A 131 6.25 10.56 4.59
N ILE A 132 6.51 11.41 5.58
CA ILE A 132 6.38 12.86 5.44
C ILE A 132 7.38 13.39 4.40
N GLU A 133 8.63 12.97 4.45
CA GLU A 133 9.66 13.33 3.47
C GLU A 133 9.25 12.91 2.06
N GLN A 134 8.71 11.70 1.89
CA GLN A 134 8.25 11.20 0.58
C GLN A 134 7.07 12.02 0.03
N VAL A 135 6.13 12.42 0.89
CA VAL A 135 4.95 13.22 0.47
C VAL A 135 5.34 14.65 0.11
N THR A 136 6.38 15.20 0.74
CA THR A 136 6.85 16.57 0.52
C THR A 136 7.87 16.71 -0.62
N GLN A 137 8.31 15.61 -1.24
CA GLN A 137 9.18 15.66 -2.41
C GLN A 137 8.56 16.49 -3.53
N SER A 138 9.36 17.38 -4.10
CA SER A 138 9.00 18.17 -5.28
C SER A 138 9.01 17.30 -6.56
N ALA A 139 8.51 17.85 -7.66
CA ALA A 139 8.64 17.22 -8.98
C ALA A 139 10.11 17.11 -9.38
N ASP A 140 10.90 18.14 -9.10
CA ASP A 140 12.32 18.19 -9.40
C ASP A 140 13.12 17.09 -8.66
N ASP A 141 12.86 16.89 -7.35
CA ASP A 141 13.52 15.84 -6.56
C ASP A 141 13.26 14.44 -7.16
N ARG A 142 12.02 14.20 -7.60
CA ARG A 142 11.65 12.92 -8.24
C ARG A 142 12.30 12.75 -9.61
N LEU A 143 12.39 13.83 -10.38
CA LEU A 143 13.04 13.83 -11.68
C LEU A 143 14.56 13.61 -11.55
N GLU A 144 15.17 14.20 -10.55
CA GLU A 144 16.60 13.99 -10.26
C GLU A 144 16.87 12.54 -9.89
N ALA A 145 16.06 11.94 -9.01
CA ALA A 145 16.14 10.52 -8.69
C ALA A 145 15.94 9.62 -9.93
N LEU A 146 14.99 9.97 -10.83
CA LEU A 146 14.82 9.26 -12.09
C LEU A 146 16.06 9.34 -12.98
N ARG A 147 16.75 10.48 -13.03
CA ARG A 147 17.95 10.68 -13.87
C ARG A 147 19.13 9.81 -13.46
N GLU A 148 19.17 9.30 -12.25
CA GLU A 148 20.13 8.27 -11.86
C GLU A 148 19.95 6.96 -12.64
N TYR A 149 18.72 6.66 -13.10
CA TYR A 149 18.35 5.46 -13.86
C TYR A 149 18.19 5.73 -15.35
N PHE A 150 17.74 6.92 -15.69
CA PHE A 150 17.50 7.36 -17.05
C PHE A 150 18.03 8.80 -17.24
N PRO A 151 19.35 8.99 -17.47
CA PRO A 151 20.00 10.31 -17.43
C PRO A 151 19.43 11.35 -18.40
N LEU A 152 18.75 10.91 -19.45
CA LEU A 152 18.16 11.78 -20.47
C LEU A 152 16.67 12.09 -20.22
N ALA A 153 16.17 11.86 -19.00
CA ALA A 153 14.78 12.19 -18.65
C ALA A 153 14.53 13.69 -18.74
N GLN A 154 13.49 14.06 -19.48
CA GLN A 154 12.97 15.42 -19.59
C GLN A 154 11.65 15.51 -18.81
N GLU A 155 11.44 16.59 -18.09
CA GLU A 155 10.27 16.75 -17.20
C GLU A 155 8.96 16.60 -17.95
N GLU A 156 8.85 17.15 -19.17
CA GLU A 156 7.65 17.13 -20.00
C GLU A 156 7.22 15.73 -20.44
N ASP A 157 8.08 14.72 -20.35
CA ASP A 157 7.77 13.34 -20.72
C ASP A 157 7.19 12.53 -19.57
N TRP A 158 7.19 13.05 -18.35
CA TRP A 158 6.85 12.30 -17.14
C TRP A 158 5.76 12.97 -16.32
N GLU A 159 4.75 12.20 -15.95
CA GLU A 159 3.64 12.63 -15.11
C GLU A 159 3.56 11.79 -13.83
N LEU A 160 3.09 12.38 -12.74
CA LEU A 160 2.86 11.67 -11.49
C LEU A 160 1.58 10.86 -11.56
N GLU A 161 1.67 9.54 -11.47
CA GLU A 161 0.55 8.60 -11.48
C GLU A 161 0.35 7.98 -10.09
N ILE A 162 -0.86 8.06 -9.56
CA ILE A 162 -1.23 7.36 -8.32
C ILE A 162 -1.71 5.96 -8.70
N ALA A 163 -0.93 4.94 -8.36
CA ALA A 163 -1.24 3.56 -8.69
C ALA A 163 -2.39 3.00 -7.84
N GLY A 164 -2.29 3.14 -6.53
CA GLY A 164 -3.31 2.65 -5.60
C GLY A 164 -2.88 2.81 -4.15
N GLN A 165 -3.72 2.36 -3.24
CA GLN A 165 -3.43 2.36 -1.82
C GLN A 165 -3.04 0.97 -1.35
N ARG A 166 -2.09 0.96 -0.43
CA ARG A 166 -1.70 -0.16 0.37
C ARG A 166 -2.11 0.13 1.80
N VAL A 167 -2.90 -0.73 2.41
CA VAL A 167 -3.27 -0.60 3.80
C VAL A 167 -2.27 -1.38 4.64
N GLN A 168 -1.48 -0.66 5.41
CA GLN A 168 -0.55 -1.25 6.36
C GLN A 168 -1.34 -1.64 7.61
N VAL A 169 -1.22 -2.90 8.02
CA VAL A 169 -1.99 -3.44 9.15
C VAL A 169 -1.38 -3.00 10.46
N ILE A 170 -2.23 -2.54 11.36
CA ILE A 170 -1.89 -2.31 12.77
C ILE A 170 -2.75 -3.27 13.58
N LYS A 171 -2.12 -4.04 14.46
CA LYS A 171 -2.84 -4.93 15.37
C LYS A 171 -2.53 -4.62 16.82
N LYS A 172 -3.48 -4.91 17.69
CA LYS A 172 -3.29 -4.87 19.13
C LYS A 172 -2.30 -5.96 19.55
N ASP A 173 -1.32 -5.58 20.33
CA ASP A 173 -0.36 -6.49 20.96
C ASP A 173 -0.49 -6.38 22.49
N PRO A 174 -0.52 -7.49 23.23
CA PRO A 174 -0.67 -7.49 24.68
C PRO A 174 0.47 -6.80 25.42
N GLU A 175 1.70 -6.88 24.90
CA GLU A 175 2.90 -6.33 25.54
C GLU A 175 3.23 -4.94 25.02
N LEU A 176 3.17 -4.76 23.70
CA LEU A 176 3.57 -3.52 23.02
C LEU A 176 2.41 -2.55 22.80
N GLY A 177 1.17 -2.97 23.06
CA GLY A 177 -0.04 -2.17 22.89
C GLY A 177 -0.53 -2.09 21.45
N GLY A 178 0.36 -1.85 20.49
CA GLY A 178 0.04 -1.81 19.05
C GLY A 178 1.27 -2.05 18.22
N VAL A 179 1.18 -2.93 17.21
CA VAL A 179 2.27 -3.32 16.31
C VAL A 179 1.88 -3.08 14.87
N LEU A 180 2.83 -2.53 14.10
CA LEU A 180 2.71 -2.35 12.65
C LEU A 180 3.22 -3.61 11.95
N GLU A 181 2.33 -4.28 11.22
CA GLU A 181 2.66 -5.46 10.43
C GLU A 181 3.05 -5.07 9.01
N PHE A 182 4.27 -5.39 8.60
CA PHE A 182 4.76 -5.08 7.25
C PHE A 182 4.37 -6.13 6.20
N GLY A 183 3.88 -7.27 6.64
CA GLY A 183 3.50 -8.40 5.79
C GLY A 183 2.01 -8.51 5.54
N THR A 184 1.61 -9.75 5.35
CA THR A 184 0.24 -10.20 5.21
C THR A 184 -0.22 -10.81 6.53
N GLU A 185 -1.40 -10.43 6.99
CA GLU A 185 -2.02 -10.95 8.21
C GLU A 185 -3.30 -11.70 7.84
N ILE A 186 -3.50 -12.86 8.44
CA ILE A 186 -4.73 -13.64 8.29
C ILE A 186 -5.48 -13.64 9.61
N VAL A 187 -6.72 -13.17 9.56
CA VAL A 187 -7.64 -13.18 10.70
C VAL A 187 -8.76 -14.15 10.40
N ALA A 188 -8.88 -15.20 11.20
CA ALA A 188 -9.91 -16.23 11.02
C ALA A 188 -10.78 -16.34 12.26
N ALA A 189 -12.07 -16.57 12.03
CA ALA A 189 -13.01 -16.88 13.08
C ALA A 189 -12.69 -18.25 13.72
N ALA A 190 -12.80 -18.37 15.03
CA ALA A 190 -12.53 -19.61 15.77
C ALA A 190 -13.43 -20.78 15.30
N ASP A 191 -14.63 -20.48 14.82
CA ASP A 191 -15.56 -21.48 14.28
C ASP A 191 -15.29 -21.88 12.83
N GLY A 192 -14.27 -21.29 12.19
CA GLY A 192 -13.88 -21.58 10.83
C GLY A 192 -14.83 -21.06 9.75
N SER A 193 -15.76 -20.18 10.08
CA SER A 193 -16.76 -19.65 9.13
C SER A 193 -16.24 -18.52 8.24
N ILE A 194 -15.27 -17.73 8.73
CA ILE A 194 -14.71 -16.56 8.03
C ILE A 194 -13.19 -16.54 8.16
N ALA A 195 -12.51 -16.17 7.09
CA ALA A 195 -11.11 -15.74 7.11
C ALA A 195 -10.94 -14.45 6.30
N ALA A 196 -10.17 -13.51 6.80
CA ALA A 196 -9.82 -12.26 6.14
C ALA A 196 -8.32 -12.17 5.91
N LEU A 197 -7.94 -11.81 4.70
CA LEU A 197 -6.57 -11.47 4.32
C LEU A 197 -6.40 -9.96 4.43
N LEU A 198 -5.56 -9.52 5.36
CA LEU A 198 -5.23 -8.11 5.59
C LEU A 198 -3.80 -7.82 5.15
N GLY A 199 -3.53 -6.55 4.94
CA GLY A 199 -2.18 -6.05 4.70
C GLY A 199 -1.81 -5.94 3.24
N ALA A 200 -0.51 -5.90 3.04
CA ALA A 200 0.05 -5.47 1.79
C ALA A 200 0.37 -6.62 0.85
N SER A 201 0.47 -6.27 -0.42
CA SER A 201 1.08 -7.14 -1.43
C SER A 201 2.44 -7.72 -0.93
N PRO A 202 2.74 -8.98 -1.20
CA PRO A 202 2.20 -9.79 -2.29
C PRO A 202 0.99 -10.67 -1.92
N GLY A 203 0.12 -10.20 -1.04
CA GLY A 203 -1.06 -10.95 -0.59
C GLY A 203 -1.87 -11.61 -1.72
N ALA A 204 -1.98 -10.95 -2.86
CA ALA A 204 -2.68 -11.51 -4.01
C ALA A 204 -2.02 -12.77 -4.58
N SER A 205 -0.69 -12.86 -4.54
CA SER A 205 0.05 -14.05 -5.04
C SER A 205 0.10 -15.18 -4.00
N THR A 206 0.00 -14.87 -2.73
CA THR A 206 -0.01 -15.85 -1.64
C THR A 206 -1.41 -16.32 -1.27
N ALA A 207 -2.47 -15.56 -1.62
CA ALA A 207 -3.85 -15.88 -1.29
C ALA A 207 -4.30 -17.25 -1.81
N VAL A 208 -3.79 -17.67 -2.97
CA VAL A 208 -4.13 -18.96 -3.58
C VAL A 208 -3.60 -20.15 -2.76
N SER A 209 -2.40 -20.03 -2.20
CA SER A 209 -1.80 -21.09 -1.37
C SER A 209 -2.33 -21.10 0.06
N ILE A 210 -2.85 -19.98 0.54
CA ILE A 210 -3.49 -19.85 1.85
C ILE A 210 -4.91 -20.36 1.79
#